data_20121795c4e3c50cb435946086953efe
#
_entry.id   20121795c4e3c50cb435946086953efe
#
_cell.length_a   1.000
_cell.length_b   1.000
_cell.length_c   1.000
_cell.angle_alpha   90.00
_cell.angle_beta   90.00
_cell.angle_gamma   90.00
#
_symmetry.space_group_name_H-M   'P 1'
#
loop_
_entity.id
_entity.type
_entity.pdbx_description
1 polymer ?
#
loop_
_entity_poly.entity_id
_entity_poly.type
_entity_poly.pdbx_seq_one_letter_code
_entity_poly.pdbx_strand_id
1 'polypeptide(L)'
;MSSMYPALESRDLPEPKHWSRAVGVGIVVMGLAMGTGELILWPHLVTLHGLGILCLALVGIVSQYFINQEVARYTLATGESFFTASARITQWFVPFWFFSAILLYIWPGWASA
;
A
#
# COMPACT_ATOMS: atom_id res chain seq x y z
N MET A 1 1.94 26.16 -18.18
CA MET A 1 2.90 25.31 -17.46
C MET A 1 2.95 23.99 -18.21
N SER A 2 4.02 23.77 -18.97
CA SER A 2 4.23 22.48 -19.64
C SER A 2 4.36 21.41 -18.56
N SER A 3 3.50 20.40 -18.59
CA SER A 3 3.57 19.32 -17.64
C SER A 3 4.95 18.66 -17.74
N MET A 4 5.66 18.61 -16.65
CA MET A 4 6.97 17.97 -16.52
C MET A 4 6.93 16.47 -16.86
N TYR A 5 5.73 15.94 -17.01
CA TYR A 5 5.44 14.55 -17.31
C TYR A 5 4.75 14.42 -18.67
N PRO A 6 5.07 13.39 -19.47
CA PRO A 6 4.40 13.12 -20.74
C PRO A 6 2.90 12.88 -20.52
N ALA A 7 2.10 13.01 -21.58
CA ALA A 7 0.67 12.74 -21.51
C ALA A 7 0.41 11.31 -21.06
N LEU A 8 -0.65 11.12 -20.25
CA LEU A 8 -1.08 9.78 -19.81
C LEU A 8 -1.59 8.99 -21.02
N GLU A 9 -0.94 7.89 -21.31
CA GLU A 9 -1.42 6.88 -22.25
C GLU A 9 -2.16 5.81 -21.45
N SER A 10 -3.49 5.81 -21.51
CA SER A 10 -4.29 4.77 -20.88
C SER A 10 -4.43 3.57 -21.81
N ARG A 11 -4.30 2.38 -21.25
CA ARG A 11 -4.50 1.10 -21.95
C ARG A 11 -5.64 0.34 -21.31
N ASP A 12 -6.28 -0.51 -22.09
CA ASP A 12 -7.26 -1.42 -21.55
C ASP A 12 -6.62 -2.36 -20.53
N LEU A 13 -7.37 -2.66 -19.47
CA LEU A 13 -6.92 -3.59 -18.45
C LEU A 13 -6.65 -4.97 -19.06
N PRO A 14 -5.57 -5.65 -18.65
CA PRO A 14 -5.29 -6.99 -19.12
C PRO A 14 -6.42 -7.95 -18.72
N GLU A 15 -6.67 -8.94 -19.56
CA GLU A 15 -7.68 -9.95 -19.30
C GLU A 15 -7.44 -10.64 -17.94
N PRO A 16 -8.50 -10.88 -17.17
CA PRO A 16 -8.40 -11.51 -15.86
C PRO A 16 -7.88 -12.95 -16.02
N LYS A 17 -6.81 -13.28 -15.31
CA LYS A 17 -6.26 -14.63 -15.29
C LYS A 17 -7.10 -15.55 -14.40
N HIS A 18 -7.00 -16.85 -14.68
CA HIS A 18 -7.70 -17.88 -13.91
C HIS A 18 -7.40 -17.76 -12.40
N TRP A 19 -8.42 -17.91 -11.58
CA TRP A 19 -8.39 -17.72 -10.11
C TRP A 19 -7.22 -18.44 -9.42
N SER A 20 -6.90 -19.67 -9.83
CA SER A 20 -5.84 -20.47 -9.21
C SER A 20 -4.46 -19.80 -9.29
N ARG A 21 -4.18 -19.08 -10.38
CA ARG A 21 -2.92 -18.34 -10.53
C ARG A 21 -2.91 -17.06 -9.69
N ALA A 22 -4.04 -16.38 -9.61
CA ALA A 22 -4.17 -15.17 -8.79
C ALA A 22 -4.01 -15.49 -7.30
N VAL A 23 -4.62 -16.58 -6.82
CA VAL A 23 -4.51 -17.02 -5.42
C VAL A 23 -3.07 -17.41 -5.07
N GLY A 24 -2.38 -18.15 -5.94
CA GLY A 24 -0.99 -18.55 -5.69
C GLY A 24 -0.05 -17.35 -5.53
N VAL A 25 -0.11 -16.40 -6.44
CA VAL A 25 0.68 -15.15 -6.35
C VAL A 25 0.27 -14.35 -5.12
N GLY A 26 -1.01 -14.25 -4.82
CA GLY A 26 -1.53 -13.54 -3.64
C GLY A 26 -0.98 -14.09 -2.32
N ILE A 27 -0.91 -15.41 -2.18
CA ILE A 27 -0.34 -16.05 -0.98
C ILE A 27 1.15 -15.72 -0.83
N VAL A 28 1.91 -15.77 -1.92
CA VAL A 28 3.35 -15.42 -1.88
C VAL A 28 3.55 -13.96 -1.50
N VAL A 29 2.79 -13.05 -2.11
CA VAL A 29 2.88 -11.62 -1.80
C VAL A 29 2.46 -11.35 -0.35
N MET A 30 1.41 -12.01 0.15
CA MET A 30 0.99 -11.91 1.54
C MET A 30 2.08 -12.39 2.51
N GLY A 31 2.75 -13.50 2.20
CA GLY A 31 3.85 -14.01 3.01
C GLY A 31 5.05 -13.07 3.05
N LEU A 32 5.35 -12.39 1.93
CA LEU A 32 6.42 -11.39 1.87
C LEU A 32 6.05 -10.07 2.57
N ALA A 33 4.77 -9.70 2.57
CA ALA A 33 4.28 -8.48 3.20
C ALA A 33 4.13 -8.61 4.73
N MET A 34 4.00 -9.83 5.24
CA MET A 34 3.85 -10.09 6.67
C MET A 34 5.18 -9.83 7.39
N GLY A 35 5.29 -8.67 8.02
CA GLY A 35 6.47 -8.24 8.75
C GLY A 35 6.41 -8.54 10.25
N THR A 36 7.55 -8.37 10.92
CA THR A 36 7.66 -8.48 12.39
C THR A 36 6.74 -7.51 13.12
N GLY A 37 6.48 -6.34 12.54
CA GLY A 37 5.55 -5.35 13.11
C GLY A 37 4.15 -5.92 13.30
N GLU A 38 3.62 -6.65 12.33
CA GLU A 38 2.30 -7.24 12.42
C GLU A 38 2.25 -8.40 13.43
N LEU A 39 3.27 -9.23 13.45
CA LEU A 39 3.33 -10.39 14.35
C LEU A 39 3.59 -10.00 15.81
N ILE A 40 4.26 -8.90 16.07
CA ILE A 40 4.62 -8.46 17.43
C ILE A 40 3.68 -7.35 17.89
N LEU A 41 3.40 -6.36 17.04
CA LEU A 41 2.63 -5.18 17.40
C LEU A 41 1.18 -5.50 17.74
N TRP A 42 0.50 -6.31 16.92
CA TRP A 42 -0.90 -6.65 17.17
C TRP A 42 -1.12 -7.44 18.47
N PRO A 43 -0.37 -8.52 18.76
CA PRO A 43 -0.46 -9.18 20.05
C PRO A 43 -0.18 -8.24 21.22
N HIS A 44 0.84 -7.40 21.11
CA HIS A 44 1.18 -6.42 22.13
C HIS A 44 0.05 -5.41 22.38
N LEU A 45 -0.54 -4.87 21.32
CA LEU A 45 -1.69 -3.96 21.42
C LEU A 45 -2.91 -4.64 22.04
N VAL A 46 -3.16 -5.89 21.71
CA VAL A 46 -4.25 -6.67 22.30
C VAL A 46 -4.03 -6.91 23.80
N THR A 47 -2.81 -7.14 24.24
CA THR A 47 -2.50 -7.29 25.67
C THR A 47 -2.70 -5.99 26.45
N LEU A 48 -2.42 -4.84 25.82
CA LEU A 48 -2.57 -3.52 26.46
C LEU A 48 -4.01 -3.00 26.46
N HIS A 49 -4.74 -3.18 25.38
CA HIS A 49 -6.04 -2.54 25.14
C HIS A 49 -7.21 -3.53 25.06
N GLY A 50 -6.92 -4.83 25.17
CA GLY A 50 -7.93 -5.88 25.04
C GLY A 50 -8.32 -6.17 23.59
N LEU A 51 -9.19 -7.17 23.42
CA LEU A 51 -9.63 -7.64 22.10
C LEU A 51 -10.36 -6.61 21.25
N GLY A 52 -10.89 -5.53 21.86
CA GLY A 52 -11.61 -4.49 21.12
C GLY A 52 -10.79 -3.80 20.05
N ILE A 53 -9.45 -3.78 20.20
CA ILE A 53 -8.56 -3.15 19.20
C ILE A 53 -8.55 -3.90 17.86
N LEU A 54 -8.94 -5.18 17.85
CA LEU A 54 -9.02 -5.96 16.63
C LEU A 54 -10.10 -5.43 15.66
N CYS A 55 -11.12 -4.73 16.16
CA CYS A 55 -12.08 -4.07 15.30
C CYS A 55 -11.41 -2.99 14.44
N LEU A 56 -10.43 -2.25 15.00
CA LEU A 56 -9.67 -1.25 14.25
C LEU A 56 -8.76 -1.92 13.20
N ALA A 57 -8.19 -3.08 13.52
CA ALA A 57 -7.42 -3.86 12.56
C ALA A 57 -8.29 -4.27 11.37
N LEU A 58 -9.50 -4.74 11.64
CA LEU A 58 -10.43 -5.16 10.59
C LEU A 58 -10.82 -3.98 9.69
N VAL A 59 -11.15 -2.83 10.26
CA VAL A 59 -11.42 -1.59 9.50
C VAL A 59 -10.20 -1.18 8.66
N GLY A 60 -9.00 -1.25 9.24
CA GLY A 60 -7.75 -0.97 8.54
C GLY A 60 -7.52 -1.89 7.34
N ILE A 61 -7.70 -3.20 7.51
CA ILE A 61 -7.54 -4.20 6.44
C ILE A 61 -8.53 -3.95 5.30
N VAL A 62 -9.80 -3.70 5.62
CA VAL A 62 -10.83 -3.42 4.61
C VAL A 62 -10.50 -2.14 3.85
N SER A 63 -10.12 -1.08 4.56
CA SER A 63 -9.73 0.19 3.94
C SER A 63 -8.50 0.02 3.03
N GLN A 64 -7.49 -0.69 3.50
CA GLN A 64 -6.28 -0.97 2.74
C GLN A 64 -6.57 -1.81 1.48
N TYR A 65 -7.49 -2.75 1.56
CA TYR A 65 -7.91 -3.53 0.39
C TYR A 65 -8.44 -2.63 -0.73
N PHE A 66 -9.33 -1.69 -0.42
CA PHE A 66 -9.88 -0.77 -1.43
C PHE A 66 -8.80 0.15 -2.01
N ILE A 67 -7.93 0.69 -1.16
CA ILE A 67 -6.83 1.56 -1.61
C ILE A 67 -5.89 0.80 -2.55
N ASN A 68 -5.47 -0.39 -2.16
CA ASN A 68 -4.56 -1.21 -2.96
C ASN A 68 -5.19 -1.60 -4.31
N GLN A 69 -6.50 -1.87 -4.33
CA GLN A 69 -7.21 -2.20 -5.57
C GLN A 69 -7.24 -1.02 -6.53
N GLU A 70 -7.52 0.19 -6.06
CA GLU A 70 -7.52 1.38 -6.91
C GLU A 70 -6.12 1.76 -7.40
N VAL A 71 -5.11 1.65 -6.54
CA VAL A 71 -3.71 1.86 -6.94
C VAL A 71 -3.30 0.85 -8.02
N ALA A 72 -3.65 -0.43 -7.85
CA ALA A 72 -3.37 -1.46 -8.84
C ALA A 72 -4.08 -1.20 -10.18
N ARG A 73 -5.36 -0.83 -10.15
CA ARG A 73 -6.11 -0.45 -11.36
C ARG A 73 -5.44 0.70 -12.09
N TYR A 74 -5.09 1.74 -11.37
CA TYR A 74 -4.40 2.90 -11.95
C TYR A 74 -3.08 2.49 -12.60
N THR A 75 -2.24 1.75 -11.88
CA THR A 75 -0.93 1.32 -12.36
C THR A 75 -1.05 0.41 -13.59
N LEU A 76 -2.02 -0.50 -13.60
CA LEU A 76 -2.25 -1.39 -14.74
C LEU A 76 -2.77 -0.65 -15.98
N ALA A 77 -3.61 0.36 -15.79
CA ALA A 77 -4.18 1.14 -16.89
C ALA A 77 -3.19 2.15 -17.48
N THR A 78 -2.34 2.76 -16.66
CA THR A 78 -1.45 3.85 -17.07
C THR A 78 0.01 3.44 -17.23
N GLY A 79 0.42 2.33 -16.61
CA GLY A 79 1.83 1.93 -16.51
C GLY A 79 2.67 2.81 -15.59
N GLU A 80 2.04 3.76 -14.88
CA GLU A 80 2.72 4.68 -13.97
C GLU A 80 2.60 4.24 -12.51
N SER A 81 3.61 4.58 -11.71
CA SER A 81 3.57 4.33 -10.28
C SER A 81 2.64 5.34 -9.56
N PHE A 82 2.14 4.96 -8.41
CA PHE A 82 1.35 5.86 -7.55
C PHE A 82 2.08 7.16 -7.20
N PHE A 83 3.40 7.11 -7.02
CA PHE A 83 4.20 8.30 -6.72
C PHE A 83 4.23 9.28 -7.91
N THR A 84 4.34 8.76 -9.12
CA THR A 84 4.28 9.59 -10.34
C THR A 84 2.90 10.22 -10.49
N ALA A 85 1.85 9.46 -10.25
CA ALA A 85 0.48 9.98 -10.26
C ALA A 85 0.29 11.12 -9.26
N SER A 86 0.77 10.92 -8.04
CA SER A 86 0.69 11.93 -6.97
C SER A 86 1.48 13.20 -7.33
N ALA A 87 2.64 13.04 -7.95
CA ALA A 87 3.46 14.16 -8.42
C ALA A 87 2.79 14.98 -9.52
N ARG A 88 1.93 14.36 -10.34
CA ARG A 88 1.13 15.07 -11.35
C ARG A 88 0.08 15.99 -10.74
N ILE A 89 -0.48 15.60 -9.62
CA ILE A 89 -1.49 16.38 -8.90
C ILE A 89 -0.82 17.55 -8.19
N THR A 90 0.22 17.28 -7.43
CA THR A 90 0.96 18.31 -6.69
C THR A 90 2.41 17.88 -6.47
N GLN A 91 3.34 18.72 -6.85
CA GLN A 91 4.78 18.45 -6.67
C GLN A 91 5.18 18.27 -5.19
N TRP A 92 4.39 18.83 -4.26
CA TRP A 92 4.60 18.69 -2.82
C TRP A 92 4.29 17.29 -2.28
N PHE A 93 3.55 16.48 -3.00
CA PHE A 93 3.23 15.11 -2.57
C PHE A 93 4.47 14.22 -2.51
N VAL A 94 5.41 14.37 -3.44
CA VAL A 94 6.62 13.54 -3.47
C VAL A 94 7.50 13.77 -2.23
N PRO A 95 7.91 15.01 -1.90
CA PRO A 95 8.67 15.23 -0.68
C PRO A 95 7.88 14.88 0.58
N PHE A 96 6.58 15.13 0.62
CA PHE A 96 5.73 14.75 1.74
C PHE A 96 5.74 13.23 1.99
N TRP A 97 5.55 12.43 0.95
CA TRP A 97 5.61 10.97 1.05
C TRP A 97 7.00 10.48 1.43
N PHE A 98 8.05 11.10 0.90
CA PHE A 98 9.42 10.76 1.22
C PHE A 98 9.73 11.01 2.70
N PHE A 99 9.40 12.20 3.21
CA PHE A 99 9.59 12.54 4.62
C PHE A 99 8.73 11.69 5.54
N SER A 100 7.47 11.43 5.17
CA SER A 100 6.58 10.54 5.92
C SER A 100 7.12 9.12 6.01
N ALA A 101 7.65 8.58 4.91
CA ALA A 101 8.24 7.26 4.87
C ALA A 101 9.50 7.20 5.76
N ILE A 102 10.38 8.20 5.70
CA ILE A 102 11.56 8.28 6.56
C ILE A 102 11.13 8.34 8.03
N LEU A 103 10.20 9.21 8.37
CA LEU A 103 9.72 9.37 9.74
C LEU A 103 9.09 8.09 10.28
N LEU A 104 8.23 7.44 9.49
CA LEU A 104 7.59 6.19 9.85
C LEU A 104 8.57 5.01 9.92
N TYR A 105 9.63 5.04 9.10
CA TYR A 105 10.63 3.98 9.11
C TYR A 105 11.66 4.16 10.23
N ILE A 106 12.07 5.39 10.51
CA ILE A 106 13.07 5.68 11.55
C ILE A 106 12.44 5.56 12.94
N TRP A 107 11.22 6.02 13.14
CA TRP A 107 10.61 6.07 14.46
C TRP A 107 10.15 4.70 15.00
N PRO A 108 9.25 3.95 14.34
CA PRO A 108 8.80 2.66 14.85
C PRO A 108 9.60 1.47 14.31
N GLY A 109 10.27 1.60 13.18
CA GLY A 109 11.01 0.52 12.55
C GLY A 109 12.16 0.00 13.40
N TRP A 110 12.73 0.84 14.24
CA TRP A 110 13.77 0.47 15.18
C TRP A 110 13.29 -0.43 16.31
N ALA A 111 12.06 -0.26 16.73
CA ALA A 111 11.47 -1.08 17.77
C ALA A 111 11.17 -2.51 17.29
N SER A 112 11.12 -2.73 15.99
CA SER A 112 10.87 -4.05 15.39
C SER A 112 12.12 -4.76 14.89
N ALA A 113 13.23 -4.06 14.85
CA ALA A 113 14.53 -4.62 14.48
C ALA A 113 15.29 -5.14 15.69
#